data_2b043198161aa35f731871e9100291d2
#
_entry.id   2b043198161aa35f731871e9100291d2
#
_cell.length_a   1.000
_cell.length_b   1.000
_cell.length_c   1.000
_cell.angle_alpha   90.00
_cell.angle_beta   90.00
_cell.angle_gamma   90.00
#
_symmetry.space_group_name_H-M   'P 1'
#
loop_
_entity.id
_entity.type
_entity.pdbx_description
1 polymer ?
#
loop_
_entity_poly.entity_id
_entity_poly.type
_entity_poly.pdbx_seq_one_letter_code
_entity_poly.pdbx_strand_id
1 'polypeptide(L)'
;MTDDASLPGVDPGSGDRAVAAAAERARETAPRNIPVFDDLPLPPDTANLREGADLHDALLALLPLVGVWRGEGEGRGPHGDYRFGQQIVVSHDGGDYLNWEARSWR
;
A
#
# COMPACT_ATOMS: atom_id res chain seq x y z
N MET A 1 -31.61 -11.54 -14.00
CA MET A 1 -31.28 -11.01 -13.37
C MET A 1 -30.44 -10.65 -12.87
N THR A 2 -30.11 -10.42 -12.64
CA THR A 2 -29.65 -10.15 -11.99
C THR A 2 -28.76 -9.42 -11.45
N ASP A 3 -28.49 -8.69 -11.28
CA ASP A 3 -27.93 -7.71 -10.57
C ASP A 3 -27.78 -7.99 -9.19
N ASP A 4 -27.78 -9.15 -8.85
CA ASP A 4 -27.61 -9.56 -7.52
C ASP A 4 -26.23 -9.36 -6.99
N ALA A 5 -25.27 -9.16 -7.87
CA ALA A 5 -23.91 -8.83 -7.45
C ALA A 5 -23.79 -7.41 -6.90
N SER A 6 -24.80 -6.58 -7.09
CA SER A 6 -24.76 -5.21 -6.58
C SER A 6 -25.10 -5.15 -5.10
N LEU A 7 -24.26 -4.50 -4.32
CA LEU A 7 -24.54 -4.23 -2.92
C LEU A 7 -25.44 -3.00 -2.79
N PRO A 8 -26.31 -2.95 -1.75
CA PRO A 8 -27.10 -1.74 -1.50
C PRO A 8 -26.21 -0.53 -1.37
N GLY A 9 -26.53 0.54 -2.07
CA GLY A 9 -25.78 1.79 -2.04
C GLY A 9 -24.56 1.81 -2.95
N VAL A 10 -24.32 0.76 -3.74
CA VAL A 10 -23.21 0.71 -4.68
C VAL A 10 -23.75 0.75 -6.11
N ASP A 11 -23.36 1.79 -6.86
CA ASP A 11 -23.76 1.94 -8.24
C ASP A 11 -22.86 1.14 -9.18
N PRO A 12 -23.39 0.66 -10.30
CA PRO A 12 -22.56 0.06 -11.34
C PRO A 12 -21.43 1.00 -11.80
N GLY A 13 -20.24 0.48 -11.92
CA GLY A 13 -19.09 1.26 -12.34
C GLY A 13 -18.45 2.12 -11.24
N SER A 14 -19.00 2.11 -10.02
CA SER A 14 -18.46 2.91 -8.91
C SER A 14 -17.04 2.47 -8.55
N GLY A 15 -16.73 1.18 -8.66
CA GLY A 15 -15.39 0.66 -8.40
C GLY A 15 -14.36 1.22 -9.37
N ASP A 16 -14.69 1.23 -10.65
CA ASP A 16 -13.80 1.77 -11.68
C ASP A 16 -13.55 3.25 -11.49
N ARG A 17 -14.60 4.00 -11.13
CA ARG A 17 -14.46 5.43 -10.83
C ARG A 17 -13.60 5.67 -9.60
N ALA A 18 -13.73 4.83 -8.57
CA ALA A 18 -12.91 4.94 -7.37
C ALA A 18 -11.44 4.68 -7.68
N VAL A 19 -11.14 3.69 -8.50
CA VAL A 19 -9.77 3.39 -8.94
C VAL A 19 -9.20 4.56 -9.74
N ALA A 20 -9.96 5.11 -10.68
CA ALA A 20 -9.51 6.26 -11.47
C ALA A 20 -9.23 7.48 -10.58
N ALA A 21 -10.10 7.75 -9.60
CA ALA A 21 -9.89 8.85 -8.67
C ALA A 21 -8.67 8.61 -7.78
N ALA A 22 -8.45 7.38 -7.35
CA ALA A 22 -7.25 7.02 -6.56
C ALA A 22 -5.98 7.21 -7.38
N ALA A 23 -5.97 6.80 -8.65
CA ALA A 23 -4.83 6.98 -9.53
C ALA A 23 -4.50 8.45 -9.73
N GLU A 24 -5.50 9.30 -9.86
CA GLU A 24 -5.30 10.75 -9.97
C GLU A 24 -4.65 11.32 -8.71
N ARG A 25 -5.19 10.97 -7.54
CA ARG A 25 -4.60 11.41 -6.26
C ARG A 25 -3.18 10.88 -6.08
N ALA A 26 -2.92 9.66 -6.55
CA ALA A 26 -1.60 9.06 -6.43
C ALA A 26 -0.52 9.85 -7.16
N ARG A 27 -0.85 10.40 -8.32
CA ARG A 27 0.10 11.25 -9.06
C ARG A 27 0.51 12.47 -8.26
N GLU A 28 -0.42 13.04 -7.50
CA GLU A 28 -0.16 14.22 -6.67
C GLU A 28 0.67 13.88 -5.43
N THR A 29 0.49 12.67 -4.90
CA THR A 29 1.19 12.26 -3.67
C THR A 29 2.56 11.64 -3.93
N ALA A 30 2.86 11.21 -5.15
CA ALA A 30 4.12 10.55 -5.48
C ALA A 30 5.36 11.27 -4.94
N PRO A 31 5.48 12.60 -5.06
CA PRO A 31 6.67 13.30 -4.56
C PRO A 31 6.85 13.23 -3.05
N ARG A 32 5.81 12.85 -2.30
CA ARG A 32 5.84 12.75 -0.84
C ARG A 32 6.03 11.32 -0.35
N ASN A 33 5.93 10.34 -1.24
CA ASN A 33 6.02 8.93 -0.88
C ASN A 33 7.48 8.50 -0.86
N ILE A 34 8.18 8.85 0.20
CA ILE A 34 9.57 8.48 0.43
C ILE A 34 9.68 7.73 1.74
N PRO A 35 10.65 6.82 1.89
CA PRO A 35 10.90 6.16 3.16
C PRO A 35 11.28 7.17 4.23
N VAL A 36 10.72 7.01 5.42
CA VAL A 36 10.99 7.89 6.56
C VAL A 36 11.86 7.23 7.64
N PHE A 37 12.21 5.96 7.43
CA PHE A 37 12.99 5.17 8.38
C PHE A 37 14.35 4.86 7.77
N ASP A 38 15.33 5.71 8.01
CA ASP A 38 16.68 5.57 7.48
C ASP A 38 17.54 4.57 8.26
N ASP A 39 17.03 4.03 9.36
CA ASP A 39 17.68 2.95 10.09
C ASP A 39 17.43 1.56 9.48
N LEU A 40 16.65 1.48 8.42
CA LEU A 40 16.34 0.20 7.78
C LEU A 40 17.37 -0.14 6.70
N PRO A 41 17.84 -1.41 6.67
CA PRO A 41 18.83 -1.82 5.67
C PRO A 41 18.16 -2.12 4.31
N LEU A 42 17.55 -1.10 3.71
CA LEU A 42 16.92 -1.21 2.41
C LEU A 42 17.69 -0.40 1.38
N PRO A 43 17.83 -0.91 0.14
CA PRO A 43 18.36 -0.09 -0.94
C PRO A 43 17.49 1.17 -1.12
N PRO A 44 18.10 2.33 -1.41
CA PRO A 44 17.35 3.58 -1.47
C PRO A 44 16.26 3.64 -2.54
N ASP A 45 16.37 2.81 -3.58
CA ASP A 45 15.38 2.76 -4.66
C ASP A 45 14.28 1.73 -4.45
N THR A 46 14.34 0.94 -3.38
CA THR A 46 13.44 -0.22 -3.20
C THR A 46 12.00 0.19 -2.93
N ALA A 47 11.81 1.16 -2.08
CA ALA A 47 10.48 1.61 -1.68
C ALA A 47 10.37 3.13 -1.75
N ASN A 48 10.98 3.71 -2.78
CA ASN A 48 11.12 5.14 -2.93
C ASN A 48 10.75 5.52 -4.37
N LEU A 49 9.65 6.24 -4.53
CA LEU A 49 9.16 6.64 -5.85
C LEU A 49 10.00 7.72 -6.52
N ARG A 50 11.00 8.26 -5.84
CA ARG A 50 11.91 9.27 -6.41
C ARG A 50 13.15 8.69 -7.04
N GLU A 51 13.44 7.44 -6.74
CA GLU A 51 14.65 6.76 -7.21
C GLU A 51 14.28 5.43 -7.83
N GLY A 52 15.12 4.95 -8.73
CA GLY A 52 14.91 3.69 -9.41
C GLY A 52 13.94 3.80 -10.57
N ALA A 53 13.32 2.68 -10.93
CA ALA A 53 12.39 2.61 -12.04
C ALA A 53 11.09 3.35 -11.75
N ASP A 54 10.44 3.86 -12.77
CA ASP A 54 9.12 4.46 -12.64
C ASP A 54 8.08 3.39 -12.31
N LEU A 55 7.09 3.77 -11.52
CA LEU A 55 5.99 2.87 -11.20
C LEU A 55 5.18 2.59 -12.45
N HIS A 56 4.90 1.31 -12.69
CA HIS A 56 4.10 0.89 -13.84
C HIS A 56 2.70 1.52 -13.79
N ASP A 57 2.21 1.97 -14.94
CA ASP A 57 0.91 2.67 -15.03
C ASP A 57 -0.24 1.86 -14.46
N ALA A 58 -0.22 0.54 -14.63
CA ALA A 58 -1.26 -0.33 -14.08
C ALA A 58 -1.34 -0.27 -12.54
N LEU A 59 -0.31 0.24 -11.87
CA LEU A 59 -0.22 0.29 -10.41
C LEU A 59 -0.49 1.68 -9.83
N LEU A 60 -0.89 2.64 -10.65
CA LEU A 60 -1.05 4.02 -10.18
C LEU A 60 -2.06 4.16 -9.02
N ALA A 61 -3.11 3.34 -9.01
CA ALA A 61 -4.07 3.36 -7.92
C ALA A 61 -3.47 2.88 -6.58
N LEU A 62 -2.37 2.13 -6.64
CA LEU A 62 -1.68 1.59 -5.47
C LEU A 62 -0.44 2.40 -5.09
N LEU A 63 -0.15 3.46 -5.84
CA LEU A 63 1.02 4.29 -5.59
C LEU A 63 1.15 4.75 -4.14
N PRO A 64 0.08 5.16 -3.45
CA PRO A 64 0.20 5.59 -2.06
C PRO A 64 0.69 4.50 -1.10
N LEU A 65 0.63 3.23 -1.49
CA LEU A 65 1.11 2.13 -0.67
C LEU A 65 2.63 1.95 -0.74
N VAL A 66 3.26 2.38 -1.83
CA VAL A 66 4.70 2.20 -2.01
C VAL A 66 5.46 2.97 -0.95
N GLY A 67 6.29 2.25 -0.18
CA GLY A 67 7.02 2.85 0.90
C GLY A 67 7.27 1.86 2.04
N VAL A 68 7.74 2.40 3.14
CA VAL A 68 8.01 1.65 4.37
C VAL A 68 7.03 2.13 5.43
N TRP A 69 6.34 1.19 6.03
CA TRP A 69 5.32 1.47 7.02
C TRP A 69 5.69 0.80 8.33
N ARG A 70 5.57 1.52 9.43
CA ARG A 70 5.80 1.02 10.78
C ARG A 70 4.64 1.39 11.66
N GLY A 71 4.19 0.46 12.48
CA GLY A 71 3.09 0.72 13.38
C GLY A 71 3.09 -0.21 14.56
N GLU A 72 2.21 0.10 15.49
CA GLU A 72 1.94 -0.71 16.65
C GLU A 72 0.48 -1.10 16.67
N GLY A 73 0.19 -2.27 17.21
CA GLY A 73 -1.15 -2.77 17.35
C GLY A 73 -1.35 -3.52 18.64
N GLU A 74 -2.60 -3.87 18.89
CA GLU A 74 -2.99 -4.67 20.03
C GLU A 74 -3.78 -5.87 19.53
N GLY A 75 -3.53 -7.03 20.14
CA GLY A 75 -4.22 -8.26 19.84
C GLY A 75 -4.74 -8.94 21.08
N ARG A 76 -5.62 -9.89 20.87
CA ARG A 76 -6.15 -10.77 21.92
C ARG A 76 -5.76 -12.18 21.65
N GLY A 77 -5.21 -12.84 22.65
CA GLY A 77 -4.81 -14.23 22.55
C GLY A 77 -5.36 -15.05 23.71
N PRO A 78 -5.07 -16.35 23.71
CA PRO A 78 -5.54 -17.26 24.78
C PRO A 78 -4.97 -16.92 26.15
N HIS A 79 -3.85 -16.19 26.20
CA HIS A 79 -3.19 -15.81 27.45
C HIS A 79 -3.39 -14.35 27.83
N GLY A 80 -4.31 -13.65 27.14
CA GLY A 80 -4.64 -12.26 27.42
C GLY A 80 -4.30 -11.37 26.26
N ASP A 81 -4.40 -10.06 26.51
CA ASP A 81 -4.09 -9.05 25.52
C ASP A 81 -2.56 -8.88 25.37
N TYR A 82 -2.13 -8.57 24.18
CA TYR A 82 -0.73 -8.31 23.90
C TYR A 82 -0.59 -7.13 22.94
N ARG A 83 0.59 -6.50 22.99
CA ARG A 83 0.97 -5.46 22.02
C ARG A 83 1.98 -6.03 21.05
N PHE A 84 1.96 -5.50 19.84
CA PHE A 84 2.91 -5.92 18.81
C PHE A 84 3.32 -4.74 17.95
N GLY A 85 4.50 -4.83 17.35
CA GLY A 85 4.94 -3.93 16.33
C GLY A 85 4.85 -4.61 14.96
N GLN A 86 4.72 -3.82 13.91
CA GLN A 86 4.70 -4.32 12.55
C GLN A 86 5.45 -3.38 11.63
N GLN A 87 6.16 -3.96 10.69
CA GLN A 87 6.79 -3.24 9.59
C GLN A 87 6.33 -3.84 8.29
N ILE A 88 5.94 -3.00 7.36
CA ILE A 88 5.53 -3.39 6.01
C ILE A 88 6.38 -2.62 5.02
N VAL A 89 6.95 -3.33 4.05
CA VAL A 89 7.67 -2.72 2.94
C VAL A 89 6.91 -3.05 1.67
N VAL A 90 6.48 -2.02 0.96
CA VAL A 90 5.83 -2.16 -0.34
C VAL A 90 6.76 -1.55 -1.37
N SER A 91 7.26 -2.37 -2.26
CA SER A 91 8.28 -2.00 -3.24
C SER A 91 7.90 -2.46 -4.65
N HIS A 92 8.61 -1.97 -5.65
CA HIS A 92 8.42 -2.34 -7.04
C HIS A 92 9.74 -2.29 -7.79
N ASP A 93 9.77 -2.90 -8.96
CA ASP A 93 10.94 -2.89 -9.85
C ASP A 93 10.61 -2.31 -11.24
N GLY A 94 9.48 -1.64 -11.38
CA GLY A 94 8.98 -1.13 -12.65
C GLY A 94 8.06 -2.09 -13.37
N GLY A 95 7.95 -3.32 -12.93
CA GLY A 95 7.00 -4.31 -13.46
C GLY A 95 5.57 -4.03 -13.01
N ASP A 96 4.66 -4.82 -13.50
CA ASP A 96 3.21 -4.63 -13.29
C ASP A 96 2.69 -5.24 -12.00
N TYR A 97 3.55 -5.37 -11.00
CA TYR A 97 3.20 -5.92 -9.69
C TYR A 97 3.96 -5.17 -8.58
N LEU A 98 3.43 -5.27 -7.37
CA LEU A 98 4.09 -4.79 -6.17
C LEU A 98 4.60 -5.97 -5.36
N ASN A 99 5.75 -5.77 -4.70
CA ASN A 99 6.24 -6.67 -3.68
C ASN A 99 5.74 -6.19 -2.32
N TRP A 100 5.26 -7.11 -1.52
CA TRP A 100 4.75 -6.82 -0.19
C TRP A 100 5.46 -7.71 0.81
N GLU A 101 6.14 -7.10 1.78
CA GLU A 101 6.84 -7.82 2.82
C GLU A 101 6.41 -7.27 4.17
N ALA A 102 6.01 -8.15 5.08
CA ALA A 102 5.55 -7.76 6.40
C ALA A 102 6.27 -8.56 7.48
N ARG A 103 6.61 -7.89 8.57
CA ARG A 103 7.17 -8.50 9.78
C ARG A 103 6.41 -8.00 10.98
N SER A 104 6.16 -8.90 11.91
CA SER A 104 5.52 -8.56 13.19
C SER A 104 6.36 -9.12 14.33
N TRP A 105 6.37 -8.41 15.46
CA TRP A 105 7.08 -8.82 16.65
C TRP A 105 6.29 -8.39 17.89
N ARG A 106 6.57 -9.04 18.99
CA ARG A 106 5.98 -8.72 20.29
C ARG A 106 6.99 -8.06 21.21
#